data_0de4a96a981d9d4dbfda4ce1e866ca1f
#
_entry.id   0de4a96a981d9d4dbfda4ce1e866ca1f
#
_cell.length_a   1.000
_cell.length_b   1.000
_cell.length_c   1.000
_cell.angle_alpha   90.00
_cell.angle_beta   90.00
_cell.angle_gamma   90.00
#
_symmetry.space_group_name_H-M   'P 1'
#
loop_
_entity.id
_entity.type
_entity.pdbx_description
1 polymer ?
#
loop_
_entity_poly.entity_id
_entity_poly.type
_entity_poly.pdbx_seq_one_letter_code
_entity_poly.pdbx_strand_id
1 'polypeptide(L)'
;MAKSSWRPAHIPDLTGKTILVTGANSGIGLEAVKLFAANGAEVVMACRNTAKAEAAVEQVREQTPDARLIVMPLDLADLASVKAFVVALKERISKLDILLNNAGLMAPPLQRTKDGFEIQFGTNHLGHF
;
A
#
# COMPACT_ATOMS: atom_id res chain seq x y z
N MET A 1 -28.84 7.87 -21.80
CA MET A 1 -27.43 7.47 -21.93
C MET A 1 -27.10 6.46 -20.84
N ALA A 2 -26.73 5.25 -21.18
CA ALA A 2 -26.18 4.31 -20.22
C ALA A 2 -24.86 4.91 -19.69
N LYS A 3 -24.77 5.17 -18.37
CA LYS A 3 -23.51 5.50 -17.72
C LYS A 3 -22.57 4.31 -17.92
N SER A 4 -21.49 4.46 -18.65
CA SER A 4 -20.47 3.42 -18.72
C SER A 4 -19.97 3.15 -17.33
N SER A 5 -20.24 1.95 -16.80
CA SER A 5 -19.69 1.55 -15.51
C SER A 5 -18.18 1.44 -15.63
N TRP A 6 -17.44 1.99 -14.67
CA TRP A 6 -16.00 1.82 -14.58
C TRP A 6 -15.62 0.33 -14.50
N ARG A 7 -14.55 -0.07 -15.17
CA ARG A 7 -14.00 -1.44 -15.17
C ARG A 7 -12.49 -1.39 -15.07
N PRO A 8 -11.83 -2.44 -14.55
CA PRO A 8 -10.37 -2.52 -14.52
C PRO A 8 -9.69 -2.27 -15.87
N ALA A 9 -10.32 -2.65 -16.96
CA ALA A 9 -9.84 -2.38 -18.33
C ALA A 9 -9.74 -0.88 -18.67
N HIS A 10 -10.31 0.00 -17.87
CA HIS A 10 -10.19 1.46 -18.05
C HIS A 10 -8.96 2.04 -17.34
N ILE A 11 -8.16 1.23 -16.64
CA ILE A 11 -6.89 1.68 -16.07
C ILE A 11 -5.92 1.94 -17.21
N PRO A 12 -5.32 3.15 -17.30
CA PRO A 12 -4.37 3.45 -18.36
C PRO A 12 -3.06 2.68 -18.19
N ASP A 13 -2.19 2.74 -19.17
CA ASP A 13 -0.81 2.27 -19.03
C ASP A 13 -0.10 3.08 -17.93
N LEU A 14 0.41 2.38 -16.94
CA LEU A 14 1.10 2.94 -15.77
C LEU A 14 2.61 2.73 -15.81
N THR A 15 3.15 2.34 -16.97
CA THR A 15 4.59 2.18 -17.16
C THR A 15 5.34 3.46 -16.78
N GLY A 16 6.37 3.33 -15.97
CA GLY A 16 7.14 4.46 -15.45
C GLY A 16 6.50 5.21 -14.26
N LYS A 17 5.31 4.79 -13.82
CA LYS A 17 4.69 5.32 -12.59
C LYS A 17 5.13 4.53 -11.37
N THR A 18 5.36 5.25 -10.27
CA THR A 18 5.64 4.67 -8.95
C THR A 18 4.45 4.92 -8.04
N ILE A 19 3.91 3.86 -7.49
CA ILE A 19 2.70 3.88 -6.65
C ILE A 19 3.02 3.27 -5.30
N LEU A 20 2.65 3.96 -4.22
CA LEU A 20 2.76 3.43 -2.86
C LEU A 20 1.37 3.06 -2.36
N VAL A 21 1.25 1.83 -1.84
CA VAL A 21 0.01 1.32 -1.25
C VAL A 21 0.28 0.90 0.19
N THR A 22 -0.43 1.48 1.15
CA THR A 22 -0.41 1.01 2.53
C THR A 22 -1.42 -0.12 2.73
N GLY A 23 -1.10 -1.10 3.60
CA GLY A 23 -1.95 -2.27 3.77
C GLY A 23 -2.07 -3.12 2.52
N ALA A 24 -0.97 -3.26 1.78
CA ALA A 24 -0.93 -3.82 0.44
C ALA A 24 -0.96 -5.36 0.39
N ASN A 25 -0.83 -6.05 1.52
CA ASN A 25 -0.64 -7.49 1.60
C ASN A 25 -1.94 -8.30 1.68
N SER A 26 -3.09 -7.67 1.70
CA SER A 26 -4.39 -8.35 1.80
C SER A 26 -5.55 -7.47 1.32
N GLY A 27 -6.72 -8.09 1.10
CA GLY A 27 -7.96 -7.40 0.82
C GLY A 27 -7.91 -6.43 -0.36
N ILE A 28 -8.54 -5.28 -0.20
CA ILE A 28 -8.65 -4.24 -1.23
C ILE A 28 -7.27 -3.71 -1.65
N GLY A 29 -6.33 -3.56 -0.70
CA GLY A 29 -4.97 -3.11 -1.00
C GLY A 29 -4.22 -4.07 -1.92
N LEU A 30 -4.32 -5.37 -1.69
CA LEU A 30 -3.70 -6.38 -2.56
C LEU A 30 -4.34 -6.41 -3.95
N GLU A 31 -5.65 -6.30 -4.05
CA GLU A 31 -6.33 -6.23 -5.35
C GLU A 31 -5.90 -4.98 -6.15
N ALA A 32 -5.72 -3.84 -5.48
CA ALA A 32 -5.18 -2.64 -6.10
C ALA A 32 -3.74 -2.88 -6.62
N VAL A 33 -2.88 -3.51 -5.82
CA VAL A 33 -1.51 -3.86 -6.23
C VAL A 33 -1.51 -4.72 -7.49
N LYS A 34 -2.35 -5.76 -7.55
CA LYS A 34 -2.48 -6.63 -8.74
C LYS A 34 -2.81 -5.84 -9.99
N LEU A 35 -3.78 -4.91 -9.90
CA LEU A 35 -4.19 -4.08 -11.03
C LEU A 35 -3.11 -3.08 -11.45
N PHE A 36 -2.45 -2.43 -10.51
CA PHE A 36 -1.37 -1.49 -10.81
C PHE A 36 -0.18 -2.20 -11.47
N ALA A 37 0.23 -3.34 -10.92
CA ALA A 37 1.32 -4.14 -11.46
C ALA A 37 1.01 -4.68 -12.87
N ALA A 38 -0.20 -5.16 -13.09
CA ALA A 38 -0.67 -5.64 -14.40
C ALA A 38 -0.66 -4.54 -15.47
N ASN A 39 -0.76 -3.27 -15.06
CA ASN A 39 -0.71 -2.11 -15.96
C ASN A 39 0.68 -1.45 -16.01
N GLY A 40 1.71 -2.10 -15.48
CA GLY A 40 3.11 -1.71 -15.66
C GLY A 40 3.70 -0.78 -14.59
N ALA A 41 2.97 -0.47 -13.52
CA ALA A 41 3.49 0.35 -12.44
C ALA A 41 4.56 -0.37 -11.62
N GLU A 42 5.49 0.40 -11.07
CA GLU A 42 6.28 -0.02 -9.91
C GLU A 42 5.47 0.24 -8.64
N VAL A 43 5.25 -0.78 -7.82
CA VAL A 43 4.42 -0.66 -6.62
C VAL A 43 5.24 -0.89 -5.37
N VAL A 44 5.26 0.10 -4.48
CA VAL A 44 5.79 -0.01 -3.13
C VAL A 44 4.67 -0.52 -2.22
N MET A 45 4.86 -1.72 -1.70
CA MET A 45 3.94 -2.38 -0.78
C MET A 45 4.35 -2.09 0.66
N ALA A 46 3.72 -1.10 1.27
CA ALA A 46 3.98 -0.71 2.66
C ALA A 46 3.11 -1.52 3.61
N CYS A 47 3.72 -2.41 4.38
CA CYS A 47 3.02 -3.40 5.19
C CYS A 47 3.69 -3.55 6.56
N ARG A 48 2.88 -3.79 7.59
CA ARG A 48 3.40 -4.09 8.92
C ARG A 48 4.05 -5.49 8.98
N ASN A 49 3.43 -6.48 8.36
CA ASN A 49 3.94 -7.85 8.31
C ASN A 49 4.60 -8.14 6.95
N THR A 50 5.92 -8.07 6.91
CA THR A 50 6.69 -8.26 5.68
C THR A 50 6.65 -9.71 5.17
N ALA A 51 6.53 -10.70 6.05
CA ALA A 51 6.40 -12.11 5.63
C ALA A 51 5.09 -12.34 4.87
N LYS A 52 3.97 -11.77 5.33
CA LYS A 52 2.70 -11.79 4.59
C LYS A 52 2.77 -11.01 3.30
N ALA A 53 3.53 -9.92 3.28
CA ALA A 53 3.73 -9.13 2.07
C ALA A 53 4.52 -9.90 1.01
N GLU A 54 5.55 -10.64 1.39
CA GLU A 54 6.30 -11.49 0.45
C GLU A 54 5.42 -12.61 -0.13
N ALA A 55 4.56 -13.22 0.69
CA ALA A 55 3.59 -14.20 0.18
C ALA A 55 2.60 -13.54 -0.82
N ALA A 56 2.20 -12.30 -0.57
CA ALA A 56 1.36 -11.55 -1.50
C ALA A 56 2.09 -11.22 -2.81
N VAL A 57 3.39 -10.94 -2.76
CA VAL A 57 4.24 -10.74 -3.95
C VAL A 57 4.17 -11.97 -4.87
N GLU A 58 4.31 -13.16 -4.31
CA GLU A 58 4.22 -14.39 -5.10
C GLU A 58 2.85 -14.53 -5.78
N GLN A 59 1.76 -14.22 -5.08
CA GLN A 59 0.41 -14.22 -5.69
C GLN A 59 0.29 -13.24 -6.86
N VAL A 60 0.87 -12.04 -6.73
CA VAL A 60 0.86 -11.07 -7.83
C VAL A 60 1.66 -11.58 -9.02
N ARG A 61 2.82 -12.19 -8.77
CA ARG A 61 3.69 -12.73 -9.82
C ARG A 61 3.12 -13.94 -10.54
N GLU A 62 2.24 -14.70 -9.93
CA GLU A 62 1.49 -15.75 -10.63
C GLU A 62 0.69 -15.22 -11.82
N GLN A 63 0.16 -14.00 -11.70
CA GLN A 63 -0.64 -13.33 -12.74
C GLN A 63 0.20 -12.38 -13.59
N THR A 64 1.20 -11.74 -12.99
CA THR A 64 2.08 -10.75 -13.63
C THR A 64 3.53 -11.09 -13.27
N PRO A 65 4.17 -12.04 -14.00
CA PRO A 65 5.50 -12.54 -13.66
C PRO A 65 6.61 -11.48 -13.61
N ASP A 66 6.47 -10.41 -14.39
CA ASP A 66 7.39 -9.28 -14.48
C ASP A 66 7.00 -8.10 -13.57
N ALA A 67 6.07 -8.31 -12.64
CA ALA A 67 5.63 -7.27 -11.69
C ALA A 67 6.82 -6.68 -10.91
N ARG A 68 6.88 -5.34 -10.90
CA ARG A 68 7.89 -4.58 -10.16
C ARG A 68 7.31 -4.17 -8.81
N LEU A 69 7.65 -4.94 -7.78
CA LEU A 69 7.14 -4.80 -6.44
C LEU A 69 8.28 -4.59 -5.46
N ILE A 70 8.12 -3.64 -4.55
CA ILE A 70 9.07 -3.34 -3.46
C ILE A 70 8.30 -3.48 -2.15
N VAL A 71 8.66 -4.44 -1.32
CA VAL A 71 8.10 -4.58 0.02
C VAL A 71 8.91 -3.74 1.00
N MET A 72 8.21 -2.91 1.79
CA MET A 72 8.83 -2.09 2.81
C MET A 72 8.02 -2.13 4.11
N PRO A 73 8.68 -2.26 5.28
CA PRO A 73 7.99 -2.30 6.56
C PRO A 73 7.42 -0.93 6.94
N LEU A 74 6.16 -0.90 7.35
CA LEU A 74 5.48 0.28 7.86
C LEU A 74 4.45 -0.10 8.89
N ASP A 75 4.59 0.41 10.12
CA ASP A 75 3.58 0.36 11.16
C ASP A 75 2.98 1.76 11.36
N LEU A 76 1.76 1.97 10.90
CA LEU A 76 1.05 3.25 11.02
C LEU A 76 0.62 3.57 12.47
N ALA A 77 0.66 2.58 13.37
CA ALA A 77 0.43 2.77 14.79
C ALA A 77 1.68 3.22 15.57
N ASP A 78 2.77 3.50 14.88
CA ASP A 78 4.05 3.94 15.44
C ASP A 78 4.64 5.05 14.55
N LEU A 79 4.59 6.30 15.01
CA LEU A 79 5.11 7.44 14.24
C LEU A 79 6.63 7.36 14.00
N ALA A 80 7.38 6.68 14.87
CA ALA A 80 8.80 6.42 14.61
C ALA A 80 8.99 5.48 13.39
N SER A 81 8.12 4.47 13.25
CA SER A 81 8.10 3.61 12.05
C SER A 81 7.77 4.40 10.79
N VAL A 82 6.82 5.32 10.86
CA VAL A 82 6.45 6.19 9.71
C VAL A 82 7.66 7.04 9.29
N LYS A 83 8.35 7.67 10.23
CA LYS A 83 9.56 8.48 9.94
C LYS A 83 10.67 7.64 9.31
N ALA A 84 10.96 6.47 9.87
CA ALA A 84 11.97 5.56 9.33
C ALA A 84 11.61 5.08 7.92
N PHE A 85 10.34 4.77 7.70
CA PHE A 85 9.81 4.39 6.38
C PHE A 85 10.05 5.48 5.34
N VAL A 86 9.74 6.75 5.66
CA VAL A 86 9.89 7.87 4.72
C VAL A 86 11.37 8.07 4.35
N VAL A 87 12.29 7.95 5.31
CA VAL A 87 13.72 8.02 5.03
C VAL A 87 14.15 6.92 4.07
N ALA A 88 13.81 5.67 4.36
CA ALA A 88 14.14 4.53 3.52
C ALA A 88 13.48 4.61 2.13
N LEU A 89 12.24 5.11 2.05
CA LEU A 89 11.53 5.29 0.80
C LEU A 89 12.24 6.26 -0.14
N LYS A 90 12.70 7.40 0.39
CA LYS A 90 13.43 8.42 -0.39
C LYS A 90 14.75 7.90 -0.96
N GLU A 91 15.35 6.90 -0.35
CA GLU A 91 16.55 6.24 -0.88
C GLU A 91 16.23 5.23 -2.00
N ARG A 92 15.01 4.70 -2.01
CA ARG A 92 14.56 3.67 -2.95
C ARG A 92 13.93 4.20 -4.22
N ILE A 93 13.20 5.30 -4.13
CA ILE A 93 12.46 5.88 -5.25
C ILE A 93 12.82 7.35 -5.44
N SER A 94 12.88 7.77 -6.69
CA SER A 94 13.18 9.17 -7.06
C SER A 94 11.92 10.04 -7.13
N LYS A 95 10.76 9.42 -7.31
CA LYS A 95 9.46 10.09 -7.43
C LYS A 95 8.35 9.18 -6.93
N LEU A 96 7.25 9.78 -6.53
CA LEU A 96 6.00 9.11 -6.19
C LEU A 96 4.87 9.74 -7.01
N ASP A 97 4.23 8.95 -7.87
CA ASP A 97 3.13 9.43 -8.71
C ASP A 97 1.77 9.29 -8.04
N ILE A 98 1.55 8.19 -7.30
CA ILE A 98 0.29 7.92 -6.60
C ILE A 98 0.58 7.40 -5.19
N LEU A 99 -0.09 7.99 -4.21
CA LEU A 99 -0.12 7.50 -2.82
C LEU A 99 -1.53 6.99 -2.50
N LEU A 100 -1.65 5.70 -2.24
CA LEU A 100 -2.91 5.07 -1.83
C LEU A 100 -2.87 4.76 -0.32
N ASN A 101 -3.46 5.63 0.48
CA ASN A 101 -3.64 5.49 1.92
C ASN A 101 -4.79 4.51 2.19
N ASN A 102 -4.52 3.21 2.05
CA ASN A 102 -5.54 2.16 2.10
C ASN A 102 -5.58 1.43 3.45
N ALA A 103 -4.46 1.30 4.15
CA ALA A 103 -4.41 0.59 5.42
C ALA A 103 -5.40 1.19 6.44
N GLY A 104 -5.98 0.33 7.24
CA GLY A 104 -6.89 0.77 8.29
C GLY A 104 -7.40 -0.41 9.10
N LEU A 105 -7.96 -0.10 10.24
CA LEU A 105 -8.66 -1.04 11.10
C LEU A 105 -9.96 -0.42 11.59
N MET A 106 -10.94 -1.26 11.89
CA MET A 106 -12.27 -0.83 12.26
C MET A 106 -12.79 -1.66 13.44
N ALA A 107 -13.34 -0.97 14.41
CA ALA A 107 -14.01 -1.55 15.57
C ALA A 107 -13.21 -2.61 16.35
N PRO A 108 -11.88 -2.44 16.54
CA PRO A 108 -11.13 -3.30 17.45
C PRO A 108 -11.49 -2.98 18.91
N PRO A 109 -11.13 -3.83 19.89
CA PRO A 109 -11.14 -3.45 21.28
C PRO A 109 -10.39 -2.14 21.52
N LEU A 110 -10.75 -1.41 22.57
CA LEU A 110 -10.08 -0.15 22.91
C LEU A 110 -8.57 -0.37 23.11
N GLN A 111 -7.80 0.27 22.27
CA GLN A 111 -6.33 0.22 22.28
C GLN A 111 -5.77 1.59 21.93
N ARG A 112 -4.49 1.78 22.21
CA ARG A 112 -3.76 2.99 21.82
C ARG A 112 -2.60 2.64 20.90
N THR A 113 -2.24 3.59 20.04
CA THR A 113 -1.00 3.52 19.26
C THR A 113 0.19 3.62 20.21
N LYS A 114 1.39 3.33 19.71
CA LYS A 114 2.63 3.48 20.46
C LYS A 114 2.84 4.92 20.96
N ASP A 115 2.30 5.89 20.25
CA ASP A 115 2.37 7.33 20.56
C ASP A 115 1.22 7.79 21.47
N GLY A 116 0.34 6.90 21.92
CA GLY A 116 -0.73 7.17 22.88
C GLY A 116 -2.06 7.63 22.30
N PHE A 117 -2.22 7.65 20.99
CA PHE A 117 -3.48 7.98 20.33
C PHE A 117 -4.46 6.80 20.32
N GLU A 118 -5.76 7.09 20.24
CA GLU A 118 -6.74 6.02 20.01
C GLU A 118 -6.39 5.27 18.71
N ILE A 119 -6.52 3.93 18.73
CA ILE A 119 -5.89 3.07 17.71
C ILE A 119 -6.41 3.32 16.29
N GLN A 120 -7.70 3.55 16.11
CA GLN A 120 -8.27 3.81 14.79
C GLN A 120 -7.86 5.18 14.26
N PHE A 121 -8.03 6.22 15.09
CA PHE A 121 -7.63 7.58 14.72
C PHE A 121 -6.13 7.67 14.47
N GLY A 122 -5.33 7.05 15.32
CA GLY A 122 -3.87 7.04 15.17
C GLY A 122 -3.41 6.30 13.93
N THR A 123 -3.92 5.09 13.70
CA THR A 123 -3.50 4.25 12.56
C THR A 123 -4.08 4.74 11.25
N ASN A 124 -5.39 4.99 11.20
CA ASN A 124 -6.08 5.28 9.93
C ASN A 124 -5.85 6.72 9.45
N HIS A 125 -5.64 7.66 10.35
CA HIS A 125 -5.50 9.07 10.03
C HIS A 125 -4.12 9.63 10.35
N LEU A 126 -3.73 9.66 11.62
CA LEU A 126 -2.46 10.31 12.01
C LEU A 126 -1.23 9.62 11.43
N GLY A 127 -1.23 8.30 11.36
CA GLY A 127 -0.13 7.53 10.78
C GLY A 127 0.05 7.80 9.29
N HIS A 128 -1.03 8.04 8.56
CA HIS A 128 -0.98 8.41 7.14
C HIS A 128 -0.63 9.89 6.91
N PHE A 129 -1.02 10.76 7.85
CA PHE A 129 -0.79 12.21 7.75
C PHE A 129 0.69 12.55 7.83
#